data_4915e0b083113e3def6607a3db4d6c20
#
_entry.id   4915e0b083113e3def6607a3db4d6c20
#
_cell.length_a   1.000
_cell.length_b   1.000
_cell.length_c   1.000
_cell.angle_alpha   90.00
_cell.angle_beta   90.00
_cell.angle_gamma   90.00
#
_symmetry.space_group_name_H-M   'P 1'
#
loop_
_entity.id
_entity.type
_entity.pdbx_description
1 polymer ?
#
loop_
_entity_poly.entity_id
_entity_poly.type
_entity_poly.pdbx_seq_one_letter_code
_entity_poly.pdbx_strand_id
1 'polypeptide(L)'
;MDTTVKGIGSVVVAELRAAGYMESTIGQYEKSIRALTAFAEMRGGRYTPAVGAAFASMTTSPRTGRFSAQRRFDFGRLAGVFDSYVNTGRVDLACRTRGGGGPRPASREFTRLVAAWEADMADRALAPATRDAYGRVARGYLVFLESRGICRLRDADGSSVLGSWTR
;
A
#
# COMPACT_ATOMS: atom_id res chain seq x y z
N MET A 1 -26.06 -5.56 -13.38
CA MET A 1 -24.86 -5.03 -12.71
C MET A 1 -24.12 -4.17 -13.73
N ASP A 2 -23.84 -2.91 -13.43
CA ASP A 2 -23.09 -2.04 -14.34
C ASP A 2 -21.62 -2.43 -14.31
N THR A 3 -21.06 -2.77 -15.47
CA THR A 3 -19.66 -3.13 -15.66
C THR A 3 -18.84 -2.03 -16.31
N THR A 4 -19.42 -0.82 -16.48
CA THR A 4 -18.66 0.33 -16.95
C THR A 4 -17.73 0.84 -15.86
N VAL A 5 -16.55 1.33 -16.25
CA VAL A 5 -15.60 1.87 -15.25
C VAL A 5 -16.21 3.04 -14.49
N LYS A 6 -17.01 3.88 -15.15
CA LYS A 6 -17.70 5.02 -14.51
C LYS A 6 -18.74 4.54 -13.48
N GLY A 7 -19.56 3.53 -13.82
CA GLY A 7 -20.57 3.00 -12.93
C GLY A 7 -19.95 2.35 -11.69
N ILE A 8 -18.95 1.47 -11.86
CA ILE A 8 -18.23 0.88 -10.74
C ILE A 8 -17.55 1.98 -9.90
N GLY A 9 -16.92 2.95 -10.54
CA GLY A 9 -16.25 4.06 -9.86
C GLY A 9 -17.20 4.86 -8.96
N SER A 10 -18.42 5.13 -9.41
CA SER A 10 -19.43 5.82 -8.60
C SER A 10 -19.82 5.02 -7.36
N VAL A 11 -19.99 3.70 -7.49
CA VAL A 11 -20.28 2.81 -6.36
C VAL A 11 -19.10 2.81 -5.36
N VAL A 12 -17.86 2.70 -5.84
CA VAL A 12 -16.67 2.73 -4.97
C VAL A 12 -16.57 4.02 -4.19
N VAL A 13 -16.82 5.18 -4.83
CA VAL A 13 -16.79 6.49 -4.16
C VAL A 13 -17.91 6.60 -3.11
N ALA A 14 -19.11 6.11 -3.41
CA ALA A 14 -20.22 6.10 -2.47
C ALA A 14 -19.90 5.25 -1.23
N GLU A 15 -19.34 4.05 -1.42
CA GLU A 15 -18.93 3.17 -0.32
C GLU A 15 -17.80 3.77 0.53
N LEU A 16 -16.83 4.47 -0.09
CA LEU A 16 -15.79 5.19 0.64
C LEU A 16 -16.38 6.26 1.55
N ARG A 17 -17.36 7.04 1.05
CA ARG A 17 -18.05 8.05 1.85
C ARG A 17 -18.87 7.42 2.98
N ALA A 18 -19.61 6.37 2.68
CA ALA A 18 -20.41 5.64 3.68
C ALA A 18 -19.53 5.03 4.78
N ALA A 19 -18.32 4.58 4.43
CA ALA A 19 -17.34 4.04 5.38
C ALA A 19 -16.55 5.13 6.15
N GLY A 20 -16.85 6.42 5.94
CA GLY A 20 -16.22 7.53 6.67
C GLY A 20 -14.77 7.84 6.25
N TYR A 21 -14.37 7.50 5.04
CA TYR A 21 -13.03 7.84 4.56
C TYR A 21 -12.86 9.36 4.40
N MET A 22 -11.66 9.84 4.70
CA MET A 22 -11.31 11.27 4.53
C MET A 22 -11.40 11.69 3.06
N GLU A 23 -11.85 12.93 2.80
CA GLU A 23 -11.96 13.49 1.44
C GLU A 23 -10.64 13.43 0.65
N SER A 24 -9.48 13.58 1.33
CA SER A 24 -8.18 13.40 0.70
C SER A 24 -7.96 11.99 0.13
N THR A 25 -8.44 10.96 0.83
CA THR A 25 -8.39 9.56 0.39
C THR A 25 -9.35 9.34 -0.77
N ILE A 26 -10.58 9.86 -0.67
CA ILE A 26 -11.59 9.81 -1.73
C ILE A 26 -11.05 10.46 -3.00
N GLY A 27 -10.46 11.65 -2.89
CA GLY A 27 -9.85 12.35 -4.02
C GLY A 27 -8.74 11.56 -4.71
N GLN A 28 -7.94 10.75 -3.97
CA GLN A 28 -6.95 9.85 -4.58
C GLN A 28 -7.62 8.71 -5.36
N TYR A 29 -8.70 8.13 -4.83
CA TYR A 29 -9.48 7.14 -5.57
C TYR A 29 -10.10 7.75 -6.82
N GLU A 30 -10.75 8.90 -6.73
CA GLU A 30 -11.35 9.61 -7.89
C GLU A 30 -10.32 9.92 -8.98
N LYS A 31 -9.11 10.34 -8.58
CA LYS A 31 -8.00 10.55 -9.53
C LYS A 31 -7.62 9.25 -10.25
N SER A 32 -7.53 8.16 -9.52
CA SER A 32 -7.18 6.85 -10.08
C SER A 32 -8.32 6.30 -10.95
N ILE A 33 -9.59 6.51 -10.55
CA ILE A 33 -10.78 6.16 -11.34
C ILE A 33 -10.80 6.92 -12.66
N ARG A 34 -10.53 8.24 -12.65
CA ARG A 34 -10.43 9.02 -13.90
C ARG A 34 -9.35 8.48 -14.83
N ALA A 35 -8.20 8.10 -14.29
CA ALA A 35 -7.11 7.50 -15.09
C ALA A 35 -7.52 6.14 -15.67
N LEU A 36 -8.19 5.28 -14.87
CA LEU A 36 -8.73 4.00 -15.34
C LEU A 36 -9.82 4.18 -16.39
N THR A 37 -10.69 5.17 -16.22
CA THR A 37 -11.74 5.50 -17.20
C THR A 37 -11.14 5.85 -18.55
N ALA A 38 -10.19 6.78 -18.58
CA ALA A 38 -9.50 7.16 -19.83
C ALA A 38 -8.77 5.96 -20.46
N PHE A 39 -8.15 5.10 -19.65
CA PHE A 39 -7.50 3.89 -20.13
C PHE A 39 -8.49 2.88 -20.73
N ALA A 40 -9.65 2.71 -20.09
CA ALA A 40 -10.68 1.76 -20.53
C ALA A 40 -11.47 2.28 -21.75
N GLU A 41 -11.69 3.58 -21.88
CA GLU A 41 -12.39 4.17 -23.05
C GLU A 41 -11.70 3.78 -24.37
N MET A 42 -10.38 3.72 -24.40
CA MET A 42 -9.62 3.23 -25.56
C MET A 42 -9.80 1.71 -25.81
N ARG A 43 -10.51 1.00 -24.94
CA ARG A 43 -10.70 -0.47 -24.92
C ARG A 43 -12.17 -0.87 -24.80
N GLY A 44 -13.09 0.01 -25.16
CA GLY A 44 -14.54 -0.25 -25.14
C GLY A 44 -15.26 0.15 -23.84
N GLY A 45 -14.59 0.85 -22.92
CA GLY A 45 -15.21 1.51 -21.74
C GLY A 45 -15.66 0.58 -20.61
N ARG A 46 -15.57 -0.74 -20.79
CA ARG A 46 -15.95 -1.75 -19.79
C ARG A 46 -14.77 -2.19 -18.97
N TYR A 47 -15.03 -2.48 -17.70
CA TYR A 47 -14.05 -3.09 -16.82
C TYR A 47 -14.06 -4.61 -16.94
N THR A 48 -12.89 -5.19 -17.03
CA THR A 48 -12.62 -6.63 -16.86
C THR A 48 -11.36 -6.80 -16.03
N PRO A 49 -11.15 -7.96 -15.36
CA PRO A 49 -9.90 -8.21 -14.64
C PRO A 49 -8.65 -8.04 -15.50
N ALA A 50 -8.72 -8.37 -16.80
CA ALA A 50 -7.64 -8.15 -17.74
C ALA A 50 -7.32 -6.65 -17.95
N VAL A 51 -8.37 -5.80 -18.04
CA VAL A 51 -8.20 -4.33 -18.10
C VAL A 51 -7.60 -3.82 -16.79
N GLY A 52 -8.05 -4.33 -15.64
CA GLY A 52 -7.52 -4.01 -14.32
C GLY A 52 -6.03 -4.34 -14.20
N ALA A 53 -5.64 -5.54 -14.60
CA ALA A 53 -4.25 -5.99 -14.57
C ALA A 53 -3.34 -5.14 -15.50
N ALA A 54 -3.80 -4.85 -16.72
CA ALA A 54 -3.09 -4.00 -17.66
C ALA A 54 -2.94 -2.56 -17.13
N PHE A 55 -3.98 -2.01 -16.50
CA PHE A 55 -3.92 -0.70 -15.85
C PHE A 55 -2.96 -0.68 -14.66
N ALA A 56 -3.01 -1.70 -13.81
CA ALA A 56 -2.13 -1.83 -12.64
C ALA A 56 -0.65 -1.92 -13.03
N SER A 57 -0.34 -2.41 -14.24
CA SER A 57 1.02 -2.48 -14.76
C SER A 57 1.59 -1.13 -15.24
N MET A 58 0.74 -0.09 -15.38
CA MET A 58 1.15 1.27 -15.79
C MET A 58 1.90 2.01 -14.68
N THR A 59 3.05 1.52 -14.29
CA THR A 59 3.81 2.04 -13.16
C THR A 59 4.72 3.24 -13.49
N THR A 60 4.88 3.56 -14.77
CA THR A 60 5.68 4.70 -15.24
C THR A 60 4.89 6.00 -15.16
N SER A 61 5.48 7.04 -14.60
CA SER A 61 4.89 8.38 -14.56
C SER A 61 4.97 9.03 -15.95
N PRO A 62 3.84 9.47 -16.54
CA PRO A 62 3.87 10.15 -17.84
C PRO A 62 4.58 11.50 -17.79
N ARG A 63 4.68 12.12 -16.60
CA ARG A 63 5.36 13.42 -16.43
C ARG A 63 6.87 13.29 -16.39
N THR A 64 7.41 12.20 -15.83
CA THR A 64 8.85 12.06 -15.57
C THR A 64 9.51 10.93 -16.34
N GLY A 65 8.73 10.07 -17.01
CA GLY A 65 9.24 8.86 -17.67
C GLY A 65 9.82 7.81 -16.71
N ARG A 66 9.74 8.03 -15.40
CA ARG A 66 10.34 7.16 -14.38
C ARG A 66 9.31 6.30 -13.68
N PHE A 67 9.78 5.19 -13.10
CA PHE A 67 8.97 4.34 -12.23
C PHE A 67 8.38 5.13 -11.07
N SER A 68 7.10 4.89 -10.75
CA SER A 68 6.37 5.50 -9.65
C SER A 68 5.79 4.43 -8.74
N ALA A 69 6.36 4.28 -7.56
CA ALA A 69 5.85 3.39 -6.52
C ALA A 69 4.42 3.76 -6.10
N GLN A 70 4.09 5.07 -6.11
CA GLN A 70 2.74 5.55 -5.79
C GLN A 70 1.72 5.06 -6.82
N ARG A 71 2.01 5.18 -8.13
CA ARG A 71 1.11 4.67 -9.17
C ARG A 71 0.93 3.16 -9.06
N ARG A 72 2.02 2.41 -8.85
CA ARG A 72 1.95 0.97 -8.64
C ARG A 72 1.01 0.61 -7.49
N PHE A 73 1.10 1.35 -6.40
CA PHE A 73 0.25 1.14 -5.23
C PHE A 73 -1.21 1.51 -5.51
N ASP A 74 -1.47 2.73 -6.01
CA ASP A 74 -2.82 3.25 -6.19
C ASP A 74 -3.57 2.47 -7.28
N PHE A 75 -2.92 2.18 -8.39
CA PHE A 75 -3.53 1.46 -9.51
C PHE A 75 -3.78 -0.01 -9.18
N GLY A 76 -2.83 -0.67 -8.50
CA GLY A 76 -3.01 -2.05 -8.04
C GLY A 76 -4.12 -2.17 -7.01
N ARG A 77 -4.25 -1.20 -6.08
CA ARG A 77 -5.32 -1.16 -5.10
C ARG A 77 -6.68 -0.95 -5.77
N LEU A 78 -6.79 0.01 -6.70
CA LEU A 78 -8.02 0.26 -7.42
C LEU A 78 -8.46 -0.96 -8.24
N ALA A 79 -7.54 -1.58 -8.98
CA ALA A 79 -7.84 -2.79 -9.75
C ALA A 79 -8.39 -3.90 -8.83
N GLY A 80 -7.79 -4.14 -7.67
CA GLY A 80 -8.29 -5.13 -6.70
C GLY A 80 -9.70 -4.84 -6.18
N VAL A 81 -10.04 -3.55 -5.93
CA VAL A 81 -11.39 -3.14 -5.52
C VAL A 81 -12.40 -3.39 -6.65
N PHE A 82 -12.04 -3.07 -7.88
CA PHE A 82 -12.89 -3.28 -9.06
C PHE A 82 -13.07 -4.77 -9.35
N ASP A 83 -12.02 -5.58 -9.23
CA ASP A 83 -12.10 -7.04 -9.38
C ASP A 83 -13.04 -7.65 -8.34
N SER A 84 -12.95 -7.21 -7.09
CA SER A 84 -13.88 -7.64 -6.04
C SER A 84 -15.32 -7.32 -6.41
N TYR A 85 -15.59 -6.10 -6.86
CA TYR A 85 -16.94 -5.71 -7.25
C TYR A 85 -17.48 -6.53 -8.42
N VAL A 86 -16.70 -6.75 -9.47
CA VAL A 86 -17.14 -7.55 -10.64
C VAL A 86 -17.39 -9.00 -10.27
N ASN A 87 -16.57 -9.56 -9.37
CA ASN A 87 -16.67 -10.97 -8.97
C ASN A 87 -17.76 -11.24 -7.93
N THR A 88 -18.00 -10.29 -7.01
CA THR A 88 -18.86 -10.53 -5.83
C THR A 88 -20.07 -9.59 -5.74
N GLY A 89 -20.14 -8.55 -6.56
CA GLY A 89 -21.13 -7.47 -6.44
C GLY A 89 -20.90 -6.54 -5.26
N ARG A 90 -19.80 -6.67 -4.52
CA ARG A 90 -19.50 -5.88 -3.32
C ARG A 90 -18.16 -5.18 -3.47
N VAL A 91 -18.09 -3.95 -2.97
CA VAL A 91 -16.84 -3.19 -2.89
C VAL A 91 -16.08 -3.67 -1.66
N ASP A 92 -14.96 -4.35 -1.86
CA ASP A 92 -14.03 -4.66 -0.78
C ASP A 92 -13.02 -3.52 -0.63
N LEU A 93 -13.28 -2.66 0.35
CA LEU A 93 -12.37 -1.57 0.74
C LEU A 93 -11.31 -2.04 1.74
N ALA A 94 -11.36 -3.29 2.20
CA ALA A 94 -10.32 -3.83 3.05
C ALA A 94 -8.99 -3.58 2.34
N CYS A 95 -8.27 -2.60 2.84
CA CYS A 95 -6.90 -2.39 2.46
C CYS A 95 -6.27 -3.77 2.57
N ARG A 96 -5.86 -4.36 1.47
CA ARG A 96 -4.79 -5.34 1.53
C ARG A 96 -3.66 -4.57 2.18
N THR A 97 -3.66 -4.54 3.50
CA THR A 97 -2.48 -4.24 4.28
C THR A 97 -1.45 -5.06 3.57
N ARG A 98 -0.48 -4.40 2.94
CA ARG A 98 0.74 -5.10 2.53
C ARG A 98 1.04 -5.92 3.75
N GLY A 99 0.70 -7.22 3.66
CA GLY A 99 0.51 -8.02 4.85
C GLY A 99 1.60 -7.69 5.82
N GLY A 100 1.31 -7.52 7.10
CA GLY A 100 2.26 -7.07 8.12
C GLY A 100 3.55 -7.91 8.23
N GLY A 101 3.88 -8.58 7.16
CA GLY A 101 4.98 -9.44 6.85
C GLY A 101 6.08 -8.78 6.02
N GLY A 102 6.55 -7.62 6.41
CA GLY A 102 7.92 -7.25 6.07
C GLY A 102 8.88 -8.24 6.74
N PRO A 103 10.12 -8.36 6.28
CA PRO A 103 11.12 -9.23 6.89
C PRO A 103 11.18 -8.94 8.39
N ARG A 104 11.23 -10.01 9.21
CA ARG A 104 11.36 -9.89 10.66
C ARG A 104 12.79 -10.19 11.06
N PRO A 105 13.35 -9.46 12.02
CA PRO A 105 14.67 -9.77 12.53
C PRO A 105 14.67 -11.17 13.21
N ALA A 106 15.77 -11.90 13.06
CA ALA A 106 15.95 -13.23 13.60
C ALA A 106 16.67 -13.22 14.96
N SER A 107 17.49 -12.20 15.23
CA SER A 107 18.24 -12.12 16.49
C SER A 107 17.30 -11.93 17.69
N ARG A 108 17.65 -12.57 18.80
CA ARG A 108 16.84 -12.54 20.02
C ARG A 108 16.67 -11.11 20.58
N GLU A 109 17.71 -10.30 20.48
CA GLU A 109 17.67 -8.92 20.98
C GLU A 109 16.71 -8.07 20.11
N PHE A 110 16.84 -8.13 18.79
CA PHE A 110 16.00 -7.35 17.90
C PHE A 110 14.54 -7.81 17.91
N THR A 111 14.29 -9.10 18.04
CA THR A 111 12.93 -9.63 18.20
C THR A 111 12.27 -9.08 19.47
N ARG A 112 13.00 -9.04 20.60
CA ARG A 112 12.51 -8.45 21.85
C ARG A 112 12.28 -6.94 21.72
N LEU A 113 13.21 -6.24 21.07
CA LEU A 113 13.11 -4.79 20.85
C LEU A 113 11.88 -4.44 20.03
N VAL A 114 11.61 -5.18 18.95
CA VAL A 114 10.40 -4.99 18.13
C VAL A 114 9.15 -5.22 18.96
N ALA A 115 9.09 -6.29 19.74
CA ALA A 115 7.93 -6.60 20.58
C ALA A 115 7.69 -5.52 21.64
N ALA A 116 8.74 -5.04 22.32
CA ALA A 116 8.64 -3.97 23.31
C ALA A 116 8.15 -2.65 22.68
N TRP A 117 8.66 -2.32 21.50
CA TRP A 117 8.24 -1.12 20.79
C TRP A 117 6.81 -1.21 20.24
N GLU A 118 6.40 -2.37 19.72
CA GLU A 118 5.01 -2.60 19.30
C GLU A 118 4.04 -2.47 20.48
N ALA A 119 4.43 -2.93 21.69
CA ALA A 119 3.66 -2.76 22.91
C ALA A 119 3.56 -1.27 23.31
N ASP A 120 4.69 -0.53 23.37
CA ASP A 120 4.69 0.91 23.68
C ASP A 120 3.79 1.71 22.73
N MET A 121 3.84 1.42 21.43
CA MET A 121 2.96 2.06 20.46
C MET A 121 1.47 1.74 20.68
N ALA A 122 1.16 0.54 21.19
CA ALA A 122 -0.19 0.15 21.53
C ALA A 122 -0.67 0.88 22.78
N ASP A 123 0.15 0.95 23.83
CA ASP A 123 -0.14 1.64 25.09
C ASP A 123 -0.36 3.15 24.89
N ARG A 124 0.35 3.73 23.92
CA ARG A 124 0.18 5.12 23.49
C ARG A 124 -1.03 5.31 22.56
N ALA A 125 -1.87 4.31 22.38
CA ALA A 125 -3.06 4.33 21.55
C ALA A 125 -2.85 4.84 20.12
N LEU A 126 -1.66 4.60 19.52
CA LEU A 126 -1.41 4.95 18.13
C LEU A 126 -2.34 4.17 17.21
N ALA A 127 -2.85 4.84 16.16
CA ALA A 127 -3.70 4.20 15.16
C ALA A 127 -3.03 2.96 14.55
N PRO A 128 -3.77 1.87 14.26
CA PRO A 128 -3.20 0.62 13.73
C PRO A 128 -2.36 0.83 12.46
N ALA A 129 -2.79 1.70 11.55
CA ALA A 129 -2.04 2.03 10.34
C ALA A 129 -0.70 2.72 10.64
N THR A 130 -0.65 3.58 11.66
CA THR A 130 0.57 4.24 12.12
C THR A 130 1.54 3.22 12.73
N ARG A 131 1.02 2.33 13.59
CA ARG A 131 1.83 1.25 14.19
C ARG A 131 2.43 0.34 13.13
N ASP A 132 1.64 -0.03 12.13
CA ASP A 132 2.11 -0.88 11.02
C ASP A 132 3.18 -0.16 10.16
N ALA A 133 3.01 1.13 9.88
CA ALA A 133 3.98 1.92 9.13
C ALA A 133 5.32 2.02 9.86
N TYR A 134 5.29 2.39 11.15
CA TYR A 134 6.50 2.52 11.96
C TYR A 134 7.16 1.16 12.21
N GLY A 135 6.37 0.14 12.54
CA GLY A 135 6.87 -1.23 12.74
C GLY A 135 7.56 -1.79 11.51
N ARG A 136 7.06 -1.48 10.31
CA ARG A 136 7.68 -1.91 9.04
C ARG A 136 9.06 -1.27 8.85
N VAL A 137 9.18 0.03 9.10
CA VAL A 137 10.46 0.75 8.95
C VAL A 137 11.47 0.21 9.97
N ALA A 138 11.08 0.07 11.23
CA ALA A 138 11.96 -0.44 12.28
C ALA A 138 12.43 -1.87 12.00
N ARG A 139 11.50 -2.78 11.67
CA ARG A 139 11.87 -4.15 11.30
C ARG A 139 12.82 -4.20 10.11
N GLY A 140 12.53 -3.39 9.07
CA GLY A 140 13.42 -3.30 7.90
C GLY A 140 14.84 -2.86 8.26
N TYR A 141 14.97 -1.87 9.15
CA TYR A 141 16.27 -1.41 9.62
C TYR A 141 17.01 -2.49 10.42
N LEU A 142 16.33 -3.16 11.34
CA LEU A 142 16.95 -4.22 12.15
C LEU A 142 17.42 -5.42 11.30
N VAL A 143 16.63 -5.82 10.32
CA VAL A 143 17.04 -6.85 9.34
C VAL A 143 18.24 -6.40 8.50
N PHE A 144 18.29 -5.12 8.13
CA PHE A 144 19.46 -4.55 7.46
C PHE A 144 20.72 -4.64 8.37
N LEU A 145 20.60 -4.32 9.66
CA LEU A 145 21.72 -4.49 10.61
C LEU A 145 22.17 -5.94 10.70
N GLU A 146 21.23 -6.90 10.78
CA GLU A 146 21.56 -8.34 10.79
C GLU A 146 22.29 -8.76 9.52
N SER A 147 21.91 -8.23 8.36
CA SER A 147 22.62 -8.50 7.10
C SER A 147 24.08 -8.00 7.09
N ARG A 148 24.42 -7.10 8.02
CA ARG A 148 25.78 -6.59 8.26
C ARG A 148 26.47 -7.32 9.42
N GLY A 149 25.86 -8.36 9.97
CA GLY A 149 26.39 -9.11 11.13
C GLY A 149 26.17 -8.41 12.48
N ILE A 150 25.41 -7.31 12.52
CA ILE A 150 25.11 -6.57 13.75
C ILE A 150 23.82 -7.15 14.34
N CYS A 151 23.94 -7.83 15.48
CA CYS A 151 22.83 -8.48 16.17
C CYS A 151 22.43 -7.78 17.49
N ARG A 152 23.10 -6.67 17.83
CA ARG A 152 22.81 -5.86 19.02
C ARG A 152 22.82 -4.39 18.64
N LEU A 153 21.86 -3.63 19.15
CA LEU A 153 21.71 -2.21 18.79
C LEU A 153 22.90 -1.35 19.23
N ARG A 154 23.52 -1.70 20.34
CA ARG A 154 24.73 -1.01 20.85
C ARG A 154 25.96 -1.12 19.93
N ASP A 155 25.97 -2.12 19.06
CA ASP A 155 27.07 -2.36 18.12
C ASP A 155 26.83 -1.63 16.78
N ALA A 156 25.67 -0.98 16.63
CA ALA A 156 25.34 -0.15 15.48
C ALA A 156 25.93 1.25 15.65
N ASP A 157 26.69 1.68 14.67
CA ASP A 157 27.25 3.04 14.60
C ASP A 157 26.50 3.92 13.61
N GLY A 158 26.84 5.22 13.56
CA GLY A 158 26.21 6.18 12.66
C GLY A 158 26.41 5.85 11.17
N SER A 159 27.46 5.12 10.80
CA SER A 159 27.73 4.70 9.41
C SER A 159 26.74 3.63 8.95
N SER A 160 26.26 2.81 9.89
CA SER A 160 25.24 1.78 9.65
C SER A 160 23.90 2.39 9.25
N VAL A 161 23.58 3.61 9.70
CA VAL A 161 22.32 4.30 9.39
C VAL A 161 22.34 4.84 7.96
N LEU A 162 23.46 5.44 7.54
CA LEU A 162 23.57 6.08 6.22
C LEU A 162 23.53 5.04 5.07
N GLY A 163 24.05 3.85 5.27
CA GLY A 163 24.04 2.77 4.28
C GLY A 163 22.66 2.18 3.99
N SER A 164 21.63 2.45 4.81
CA SER A 164 20.27 1.93 4.60
C SER A 164 19.44 2.71 3.57
N TRP A 165 19.86 3.93 3.19
CA TRP A 165 19.09 4.84 2.33
C TRP A 165 19.57 4.92 0.88
N THR A 166 20.64 4.20 0.52
CA THR A 166 21.32 4.30 -0.79
C THR A 166 20.95 3.21 -1.81
N ARG A 167 19.82 2.50 -1.63
CA ARG A 167 19.31 1.54 -2.63
C ARG A 167 17.88 1.82 -3.04
#